data_5c8704880389a9217f2eecbb1c02cf9c
#
_entry.id   5c8704880389a9217f2eecbb1c02cf9c
#
_cell.length_a   1.000
_cell.length_b   1.000
_cell.length_c   1.000
_cell.angle_alpha   90.00
_cell.angle_beta   90.00
_cell.angle_gamma   90.00
#
_symmetry.space_group_name_H-M   'P 1'
#
loop_
_entity.id
_entity.type
_entity.pdbx_description
1 polymer ?
#
loop_
_entity_poly.entity_id
_entity_poly.type
_entity_poly.pdbx_seq_one_letter_code
_entity_poly.pdbx_strand_id
1 'polypeptide(L)'
;GSEMCIRDSSMAELAELANACEMEVVGSCVQHTQINKAIYVGPGKLGQIREEAEELQADLLLFNDSLTPSQLRNIQDDTGMAVMDRTTLILEIFASRAKSREAMLQVEVARLQSLLPRLVGLHDALSRQGGTSGSMSSRGSGEKKLELDRRRAQSRLTELRRELAEMETERRTQQKKRARSAIPRVALVGYTNAGKSTIMNSMVMRYLGDAEKTVMEKDMLFATLDTTVRSITPKENKTVLLSDTVGFIDKLPHGLVTV
;
A
#
# COMPACT_ATOMS: atom_id res chain seq x y z
N GLY A 1 29.44 4.61 -3.23
CA GLY A 1 28.70 5.18 -4.38
C GLY A 1 27.37 4.49 -4.68
N SER A 2 27.25 3.18 -4.42
CA SER A 2 26.02 2.43 -4.73
C SER A 2 24.88 2.68 -3.71
N GLU A 3 25.19 2.83 -2.43
CA GLU A 3 24.13 3.09 -1.42
C GLU A 3 23.48 4.48 -1.55
N MET A 4 24.24 5.48 -2.00
CA MET A 4 23.71 6.82 -2.22
C MET A 4 22.72 6.83 -3.39
N CYS A 5 23.06 6.18 -4.51
CA CYS A 5 22.16 6.05 -5.66
C CYS A 5 20.83 5.31 -5.34
N ILE A 6 20.89 4.26 -4.49
CA ILE A 6 19.70 3.48 -4.10
C ILE A 6 18.79 4.33 -3.21
N ARG A 7 19.34 5.15 -2.30
CA ARG A 7 18.56 6.03 -1.41
C ARG A 7 17.89 7.16 -2.19
N ASP A 8 18.58 7.78 -3.12
CA ASP A 8 18.03 8.82 -4.00
C ASP A 8 16.90 8.27 -4.86
N SER A 9 17.08 7.07 -5.43
CA SER A 9 16.04 6.36 -6.18
C SER A 9 14.81 6.04 -5.32
N SER A 10 15.00 5.62 -4.06
CA SER A 10 13.90 5.29 -3.15
C SER A 10 13.11 6.53 -2.70
N MET A 11 13.75 7.68 -2.56
CA MET A 11 13.06 8.95 -2.25
C MET A 11 12.31 9.48 -3.47
N ALA A 12 12.88 9.37 -4.66
CA ALA A 12 12.17 9.71 -5.90
C ALA A 12 10.93 8.85 -6.10
N GLU A 13 11.04 7.53 -5.86
CA GLU A 13 9.89 6.61 -5.92
C GLU A 13 8.83 6.97 -4.86
N LEU A 14 9.22 7.38 -3.64
CA LEU A 14 8.29 7.84 -2.61
C LEU A 14 7.54 9.10 -3.05
N ALA A 15 8.22 10.04 -3.69
CA ALA A 15 7.58 11.24 -4.25
C ALA A 15 6.56 10.90 -5.34
N GLU A 16 6.88 9.95 -6.23
CA GLU A 16 5.94 9.47 -7.23
C GLU A 16 4.72 8.76 -6.59
N LEU A 17 4.92 8.01 -5.49
CA LEU A 17 3.82 7.44 -4.72
C LEU A 17 2.92 8.51 -4.10
N ALA A 18 3.50 9.57 -3.52
CA ALA A 18 2.75 10.69 -2.97
C ALA A 18 1.91 11.38 -4.06
N ASN A 19 2.51 11.67 -5.20
CA ASN A 19 1.81 12.23 -6.37
C ASN A 19 0.68 11.31 -6.86
N ALA A 20 0.85 9.99 -6.77
CA ALA A 20 -0.20 9.03 -7.14
C ALA A 20 -1.41 9.05 -6.18
N CYS A 21 -1.27 9.64 -4.99
CA CYS A 21 -2.32 9.97 -4.03
C CYS A 21 -2.78 11.43 -4.09
N GLU A 22 -2.42 12.16 -5.15
CA GLU A 22 -2.75 13.59 -5.31
C GLU A 22 -2.16 14.48 -4.20
N MET A 23 -1.03 14.04 -3.59
CA MET A 23 -0.29 14.80 -2.60
C MET A 23 0.82 15.60 -3.28
N GLU A 24 0.98 16.85 -2.91
CA GLU A 24 2.09 17.70 -3.36
C GLU A 24 3.29 17.54 -2.39
N VAL A 25 4.46 17.23 -2.94
CA VAL A 25 5.69 17.13 -2.16
C VAL A 25 6.38 18.49 -2.09
N VAL A 26 6.29 19.16 -0.94
CA VAL A 26 6.81 20.51 -0.72
C VAL A 26 8.24 20.54 -0.19
N GLY A 27 8.72 19.45 0.38
CA GLY A 27 10.09 19.34 0.90
C GLY A 27 10.55 17.89 1.05
N SER A 28 11.84 17.66 1.20
CA SER A 28 12.39 16.33 1.45
C SER A 28 13.63 16.39 2.32
N CYS A 29 13.77 15.41 3.22
CA CYS A 29 14.87 15.33 4.16
C CYS A 29 15.41 13.90 4.22
N VAL A 30 16.74 13.77 4.14
CA VAL A 30 17.43 12.48 4.25
C VAL A 30 18.29 12.46 5.50
N GLN A 31 18.27 11.35 6.23
CA GLN A 31 19.14 11.10 7.37
C GLN A 31 20.13 9.98 7.07
N HIS A 32 21.40 10.19 7.37
CA HIS A 32 22.49 9.22 7.17
C HIS A 32 22.95 8.54 8.46
N THR A 33 22.26 8.79 9.59
CA THR A 33 22.58 8.23 10.90
C THR A 33 21.71 7.01 11.23
N GLN A 34 22.05 6.32 12.33
CA GLN A 34 21.27 5.18 12.80
C GLN A 34 19.83 5.59 13.16
N ILE A 35 18.89 4.67 12.87
CA ILE A 35 17.48 4.85 13.18
C ILE A 35 17.27 4.90 14.70
N ASN A 36 16.62 5.96 15.17
CA ASN A 36 16.20 6.08 16.56
C ASN A 36 15.01 5.16 16.84
N LYS A 37 15.10 4.36 17.91
CA LYS A 37 14.04 3.40 18.24
C LYS A 37 12.72 4.06 18.65
N ALA A 38 12.76 5.28 19.20
CA ALA A 38 11.58 5.98 19.71
C ALA A 38 10.90 6.87 18.68
N ILE A 39 11.67 7.57 17.82
CA ILE A 39 11.15 8.60 16.91
C ILE A 39 11.68 8.45 15.47
N TYR A 40 12.30 7.31 15.14
CA TYR A 40 12.86 6.97 13.84
C TYR A 40 14.07 7.82 13.43
N VAL A 41 13.96 9.15 13.47
CA VAL A 41 15.04 10.10 13.21
C VAL A 41 15.69 10.57 14.52
N GLY A 42 16.87 11.22 14.45
CA GLY A 42 17.47 11.84 15.64
C GLY A 42 16.62 13.01 16.17
N PRO A 43 16.61 13.29 17.49
CA PRO A 43 15.74 14.33 18.08
C PRO A 43 16.03 15.73 17.52
N GLY A 44 17.31 16.09 17.32
CA GLY A 44 17.67 17.37 16.67
C GLY A 44 17.20 17.44 15.22
N LYS A 45 17.21 16.30 14.50
CA LYS A 45 16.71 16.25 13.13
C LYS A 45 15.19 16.35 13.07
N LEU A 46 14.47 15.77 14.04
CA LEU A 46 13.01 15.89 14.12
C LEU A 46 12.59 17.35 14.35
N GLY A 47 13.33 18.09 15.22
CA GLY A 47 13.10 19.52 15.40
C GLY A 47 13.30 20.33 14.12
N GLN A 48 14.36 20.06 13.36
CA GLN A 48 14.60 20.70 12.07
C GLN A 48 13.47 20.40 11.05
N ILE A 49 13.03 19.13 10.99
CA ILE A 49 11.93 18.71 10.11
C ILE A 49 10.63 19.46 10.48
N ARG A 50 10.35 19.62 11.78
CA ARG A 50 9.18 20.36 12.24
C ARG A 50 9.24 21.82 11.80
N GLU A 51 10.36 22.50 12.05
CA GLU A 51 10.55 23.91 11.67
C GLU A 51 10.41 24.11 10.15
N GLU A 52 11.06 23.26 9.34
CA GLU A 52 10.98 23.30 7.88
C GLU A 52 9.56 23.01 7.37
N ALA A 53 8.86 22.05 7.98
CA ALA A 53 7.49 21.70 7.63
C ALA A 53 6.50 22.82 7.98
N GLU A 54 6.69 23.53 9.10
CA GLU A 54 5.91 24.72 9.46
C GLU A 54 6.13 25.87 8.46
N GLU A 55 7.38 26.15 8.06
CA GLU A 55 7.73 27.15 7.05
C GLU A 55 7.10 26.85 5.68
N LEU A 56 7.11 25.57 5.28
CA LEU A 56 6.53 25.11 4.02
C LEU A 56 5.01 24.88 4.09
N GLN A 57 4.39 25.10 5.24
CA GLN A 57 2.96 24.84 5.49
C GLN A 57 2.56 23.40 5.13
N ALA A 58 3.40 22.43 5.46
CA ALA A 58 3.13 21.03 5.20
C ALA A 58 2.07 20.47 6.17
N ASP A 59 1.11 19.71 5.66
CA ASP A 59 0.05 19.09 6.46
C ASP A 59 0.42 17.69 6.97
N LEU A 60 1.41 17.04 6.33
CA LEU A 60 1.74 15.63 6.53
C LEU A 60 3.25 15.39 6.47
N LEU A 61 3.75 14.57 7.39
CA LEU A 61 5.10 14.00 7.32
C LEU A 61 5.03 12.57 6.76
N LEU A 62 5.72 12.33 5.64
CA LEU A 62 5.76 11.04 4.98
C LEU A 62 7.12 10.37 5.16
N PHE A 63 7.12 9.14 5.71
CA PHE A 63 8.31 8.34 5.95
C PHE A 63 8.47 7.22 4.93
N ASN A 64 9.69 7.06 4.40
CA ASN A 64 10.02 6.04 3.40
C ASN A 64 10.14 4.62 3.93
N ASP A 65 10.16 4.43 5.24
CA ASP A 65 10.15 3.14 5.90
C ASP A 65 8.88 2.95 6.72
N SER A 66 8.56 1.69 7.04
CA SER A 66 7.45 1.38 7.93
C SER A 66 7.79 1.82 9.35
N LEU A 67 6.88 2.58 9.96
CA LEU A 67 7.02 3.04 11.33
C LEU A 67 6.35 2.07 12.31
N THR A 68 6.99 1.87 13.46
CA THR A 68 6.33 1.21 14.58
C THR A 68 5.21 2.08 15.14
N PRO A 69 4.19 1.48 15.78
CA PRO A 69 3.10 2.26 16.40
C PRO A 69 3.60 3.32 17.40
N SER A 70 4.66 2.99 18.14
CA SER A 70 5.28 3.92 19.11
C SER A 70 5.99 5.07 18.41
N GLN A 71 6.73 4.80 17.33
CA GLN A 71 7.40 5.84 16.55
C GLN A 71 6.39 6.80 15.92
N LEU A 72 5.36 6.26 15.30
CA LEU A 72 4.31 7.06 14.66
C LEU A 72 3.68 8.03 15.67
N ARG A 73 3.28 7.52 16.84
CA ARG A 73 2.71 8.32 17.91
C ARG A 73 3.69 9.37 18.43
N ASN A 74 4.91 8.97 18.78
CA ASN A 74 5.89 9.89 19.34
C ASN A 74 6.24 11.04 18.38
N ILE A 75 6.29 10.75 17.06
CA ILE A 75 6.51 11.79 16.05
C ILE A 75 5.29 12.72 15.96
N GLN A 76 4.06 12.17 15.97
CA GLN A 76 2.83 12.97 15.98
C GLN A 76 2.73 13.86 17.23
N ASP A 77 3.04 13.31 18.42
CA ASP A 77 2.99 14.05 19.67
C ASP A 77 4.04 15.18 19.73
N ASP A 78 5.22 14.96 19.13
CA ASP A 78 6.31 15.95 19.10
C ASP A 78 6.10 17.05 18.06
N THR A 79 5.61 16.68 16.87
CA THR A 79 5.46 17.62 15.75
C THR A 79 4.08 18.27 15.66
N GLY A 80 3.06 17.65 16.25
CA GLY A 80 1.66 18.05 16.08
C GLY A 80 1.08 17.80 14.68
N MET A 81 1.84 17.17 13.79
CA MET A 81 1.48 16.96 12.38
C MET A 81 0.93 15.55 12.16
N ALA A 82 0.17 15.38 11.08
CA ALA A 82 -0.18 14.06 10.59
C ALA A 82 1.08 13.32 10.14
N VAL A 83 1.16 12.00 10.40
CA VAL A 83 2.32 11.17 10.03
C VAL A 83 1.82 9.94 9.27
N MET A 84 2.45 9.66 8.14
CA MET A 84 2.19 8.50 7.31
C MET A 84 3.49 7.78 6.97
N ASP A 85 3.44 6.47 6.83
CA ASP A 85 4.56 5.67 6.34
C ASP A 85 4.29 5.15 4.93
N ARG A 86 5.35 4.71 4.25
CA ARG A 86 5.28 4.16 2.89
C ARG A 86 4.24 3.03 2.75
N THR A 87 4.15 2.15 3.75
CA THR A 87 3.19 1.04 3.75
C THR A 87 1.75 1.56 3.71
N THR A 88 1.44 2.54 4.54
CA THR A 88 0.12 3.17 4.58
C THR A 88 -0.19 3.89 3.28
N LEU A 89 0.77 4.63 2.72
CA LEU A 89 0.62 5.33 1.43
C LEU A 89 0.29 4.34 0.29
N ILE A 90 1.03 3.22 0.19
CA ILE A 90 0.75 2.18 -0.82
C ILE A 90 -0.66 1.62 -0.64
N LEU A 91 -1.09 1.36 0.60
CA LEU A 91 -2.44 0.88 0.89
C LEU A 91 -3.52 1.89 0.49
N GLU A 92 -3.28 3.18 0.67
CA GLU A 92 -4.20 4.25 0.22
C GLU A 92 -4.31 4.28 -1.31
N ILE A 93 -3.19 4.17 -2.03
CA ILE A 93 -3.20 4.06 -3.50
C ILE A 93 -4.02 2.85 -3.95
N PHE A 94 -3.82 1.71 -3.33
CA PHE A 94 -4.55 0.51 -3.69
C PHE A 94 -6.05 0.63 -3.38
N ALA A 95 -6.39 1.24 -2.25
CA ALA A 95 -7.78 1.49 -1.88
C ALA A 95 -8.51 2.42 -2.86
N SER A 96 -7.84 3.46 -3.33
CA SER A 96 -8.44 4.39 -4.30
C SER A 96 -8.61 3.76 -5.69
N ARG A 97 -7.86 2.70 -6.02
CA ARG A 97 -7.84 2.08 -7.35
C ARG A 97 -8.51 0.73 -7.44
N ALA A 98 -8.77 0.07 -6.32
CA ALA A 98 -9.46 -1.21 -6.30
C ALA A 98 -10.89 -1.05 -6.85
N LYS A 99 -11.19 -1.73 -7.96
CA LYS A 99 -12.51 -1.71 -8.61
C LYS A 99 -13.24 -3.03 -8.45
N SER A 100 -12.52 -4.14 -8.50
CA SER A 100 -13.11 -5.46 -8.28
C SER A 100 -13.39 -5.68 -6.79
N ARG A 101 -14.43 -6.48 -6.50
CA ARG A 101 -14.76 -6.84 -5.12
C ARG A 101 -13.60 -7.57 -4.45
N GLU A 102 -12.91 -8.44 -5.18
CA GLU A 102 -11.74 -9.17 -4.69
C GLU A 102 -10.63 -8.21 -4.26
N ALA A 103 -10.25 -7.25 -5.13
CA ALA A 103 -9.23 -6.24 -4.82
C ALA A 103 -9.63 -5.36 -3.62
N MET A 104 -10.89 -4.93 -3.53
CA MET A 104 -11.38 -4.16 -2.38
C MET A 104 -11.26 -4.94 -1.08
N LEU A 105 -11.64 -6.22 -1.06
CA LEU A 105 -11.53 -7.08 0.12
C LEU A 105 -10.06 -7.31 0.52
N GLN A 106 -9.17 -7.54 -0.44
CA GLN A 106 -7.74 -7.73 -0.19
C GLN A 106 -7.10 -6.48 0.41
N VAL A 107 -7.42 -5.30 -0.13
CA VAL A 107 -6.93 -4.02 0.40
C VAL A 107 -7.46 -3.78 1.81
N GLU A 108 -8.75 -4.06 2.07
CA GLU A 108 -9.34 -3.91 3.40
C GLU A 108 -8.68 -4.87 4.41
N VAL A 109 -8.40 -6.12 4.02
CA VAL A 109 -7.63 -7.07 4.84
C VAL A 109 -6.24 -6.52 5.16
N ALA A 110 -5.50 -6.04 4.16
CA ALA A 110 -4.15 -5.50 4.36
C ALA A 110 -4.16 -4.25 5.26
N ARG A 111 -5.14 -3.37 5.10
CA ARG A 111 -5.34 -2.19 5.98
C ARG A 111 -5.59 -2.61 7.43
N LEU A 112 -6.50 -3.54 7.67
CA LEU A 112 -6.79 -4.03 9.03
C LEU A 112 -5.59 -4.76 9.64
N GLN A 113 -4.82 -5.52 8.86
CA GLN A 113 -3.57 -6.15 9.31
C GLN A 113 -2.52 -5.13 9.72
N SER A 114 -2.41 -4.00 9.01
CA SER A 114 -1.51 -2.90 9.36
C SER A 114 -2.00 -2.11 10.58
N LEU A 115 -3.31 -1.98 10.76
CA LEU A 115 -3.94 -1.22 11.85
C LEU A 115 -3.89 -1.97 13.18
N LEU A 116 -4.12 -3.29 13.19
CA LEU A 116 -4.22 -4.08 14.42
C LEU A 116 -3.01 -3.95 15.36
N PRO A 117 -1.73 -4.04 14.89
CA PRO A 117 -0.57 -3.83 15.75
C PRO A 117 -0.51 -2.41 16.34
N ARG A 118 -1.02 -1.41 15.60
CA ARG A 118 -1.07 -0.01 16.04
C ARG A 118 -2.05 0.19 17.19
N LEU A 119 -3.22 -0.47 17.14
CA LEU A 119 -4.20 -0.46 18.22
C LEU A 119 -3.66 -1.16 19.49
N VAL A 120 -2.92 -2.26 19.35
CA VAL A 120 -2.27 -2.94 20.49
C VAL A 120 -1.19 -2.06 21.11
N GLY A 121 -0.32 -1.46 20.31
CA GLY A 121 0.72 -0.55 20.80
C GLY A 121 0.19 0.68 21.53
N LEU A 122 -0.96 1.22 21.08
CA LEU A 122 -1.68 2.30 21.77
C LEU A 122 -2.22 1.86 23.14
N HIS A 123 -2.81 0.68 23.23
CA HIS A 123 -3.31 0.11 24.48
C HIS A 123 -2.19 -0.08 25.50
N ASP A 124 -1.06 -0.68 25.09
CA ASP A 124 0.09 -0.91 25.98
C ASP A 124 0.73 0.40 26.45
N ALA A 125 0.76 1.42 25.62
CA ALA A 125 1.28 2.74 25.99
C ALA A 125 0.40 3.45 26.99
N LEU A 126 -0.93 3.42 26.83
CA LEU A 126 -1.89 3.99 27.79
C LEU A 126 -1.86 3.25 29.12
N SER A 127 -1.74 1.92 29.09
CA SER A 127 -1.64 1.09 30.30
C SER A 127 -0.37 1.39 31.11
N ARG A 128 0.76 1.65 30.48
CA ARG A 128 2.04 2.01 31.15
C ARG A 128 2.03 3.42 31.73
N GLN A 129 1.39 4.39 31.08
CA GLN A 129 1.22 5.76 31.62
C GLN A 129 0.27 5.81 32.84
N GLY A 130 -0.51 4.78 33.07
CA GLY A 130 -1.48 4.67 34.16
C GLY A 130 -0.90 4.51 35.58
N GLY A 131 0.43 4.34 35.71
CA GLY A 131 1.10 4.06 36.99
C GLY A 131 1.30 5.24 37.96
N THR A 132 1.06 6.50 37.55
CA THR A 132 1.30 7.67 38.41
C THR A 132 0.10 8.58 38.47
N SER A 133 -0.58 8.52 39.64
CA SER A 133 -1.50 9.52 40.21
C SER A 133 -2.50 10.26 39.29
N GLY A 134 -3.78 10.04 39.53
CA GLY A 134 -4.86 10.97 39.13
C GLY A 134 -6.03 10.37 38.34
N SER A 135 -7.22 10.45 38.90
CA SER A 135 -8.56 10.28 38.31
C SER A 135 -8.87 9.00 37.54
N MET A 136 -9.42 8.02 38.21
CA MET A 136 -9.84 6.69 37.70
C MET A 136 -11.00 6.71 36.68
N SER A 137 -11.68 7.80 36.47
CA SER A 137 -12.96 7.81 35.73
C SER A 137 -12.84 7.95 34.20
N SER A 138 -11.85 8.70 33.68
CA SER A 138 -11.74 8.91 32.24
C SER A 138 -10.82 7.88 31.53
N ARG A 139 -9.92 7.24 32.27
CA ARG A 139 -8.94 6.26 31.73
C ARG A 139 -9.58 4.92 31.37
N GLY A 140 -10.46 4.40 32.20
CA GLY A 140 -11.14 3.14 31.92
C GLY A 140 -12.08 3.17 30.71
N SER A 141 -12.52 4.36 30.26
CA SER A 141 -13.37 4.51 29.09
C SER A 141 -12.53 4.45 27.78
N GLY A 142 -11.32 5.05 27.78
CA GLY A 142 -10.40 5.02 26.62
C GLY A 142 -9.84 3.62 26.35
N GLU A 143 -9.39 2.92 27.38
CA GLU A 143 -8.92 1.53 27.26
C GLU A 143 -10.02 0.57 26.77
N LYS A 144 -11.26 0.72 27.32
CA LYS A 144 -12.42 -0.06 26.86
C LYS A 144 -12.76 0.23 25.41
N LYS A 145 -12.68 1.49 24.98
CA LYS A 145 -12.95 1.87 23.59
C LYS A 145 -11.92 1.25 22.63
N LEU A 146 -10.62 1.36 22.92
CA LEU A 146 -9.56 0.75 22.12
C LEU A 146 -9.68 -0.77 22.03
N GLU A 147 -10.02 -1.43 23.15
CA GLU A 147 -10.23 -2.88 23.14
C GLU A 147 -11.47 -3.27 22.31
N LEU A 148 -12.55 -2.49 22.35
CA LEU A 148 -13.70 -2.69 21.49
C LEU A 148 -13.35 -2.50 20.01
N ASP A 149 -12.59 -1.47 19.67
CA ASP A 149 -12.16 -1.20 18.29
C ASP A 149 -11.22 -2.31 17.80
N ARG A 150 -10.31 -2.80 18.64
CA ARG A 150 -9.47 -3.97 18.35
C ARG A 150 -10.31 -5.22 18.06
N ARG A 151 -11.31 -5.52 18.90
CA ARG A 151 -12.19 -6.67 18.69
C ARG A 151 -13.02 -6.55 17.43
N ARG A 152 -13.56 -5.36 17.14
CA ARG A 152 -14.28 -5.08 15.89
C ARG A 152 -13.39 -5.30 14.67
N ALA A 153 -12.16 -4.75 14.67
CA ALA A 153 -11.19 -4.92 13.61
C ALA A 153 -10.82 -6.40 13.41
N GLN A 154 -10.62 -7.15 14.51
CA GLN A 154 -10.33 -8.58 14.46
C GLN A 154 -11.50 -9.42 13.91
N SER A 155 -12.73 -9.12 14.33
CA SER A 155 -13.93 -9.79 13.82
C SER A 155 -14.11 -9.50 12.33
N ARG A 156 -13.93 -8.24 11.93
CA ARG A 156 -14.04 -7.83 10.53
C ARG A 156 -12.95 -8.50 9.67
N LEU A 157 -11.73 -8.58 10.16
CA LEU A 157 -10.64 -9.28 9.47
C LEU A 157 -10.96 -10.77 9.25
N THR A 158 -11.57 -11.43 10.24
CA THR A 158 -11.97 -12.84 10.12
C THR A 158 -13.07 -13.02 9.06
N GLU A 159 -14.05 -12.13 9.04
CA GLU A 159 -15.13 -12.14 8.05
C GLU A 159 -14.59 -11.94 6.63
N LEU A 160 -13.77 -10.93 6.41
CA LEU A 160 -13.16 -10.63 5.12
C LEU A 160 -12.31 -11.79 4.58
N ARG A 161 -11.53 -12.43 5.44
CA ARG A 161 -10.74 -13.62 5.08
C ARG A 161 -11.63 -14.78 4.64
N ARG A 162 -12.78 -14.96 5.29
CA ARG A 162 -13.75 -15.98 4.89
C ARG A 162 -14.34 -15.66 3.51
N GLU A 163 -14.75 -14.41 3.26
CA GLU A 163 -15.25 -13.99 1.95
C GLU A 163 -14.20 -14.22 0.85
N LEU A 164 -12.94 -13.85 1.09
CA LEU A 164 -11.84 -14.08 0.15
C LEU A 164 -11.61 -15.56 -0.14
N ALA A 165 -11.66 -16.42 0.87
CA ALA A 165 -11.50 -17.86 0.70
C ALA A 165 -12.64 -18.49 -0.13
N GLU A 166 -13.87 -18.00 0.05
CA GLU A 166 -15.02 -18.40 -0.76
C GLU A 166 -14.81 -18.03 -2.24
N MET A 167 -14.42 -16.77 -2.51
CA MET A 167 -14.11 -16.28 -3.86
C MET A 167 -12.94 -17.05 -4.52
N GLU A 168 -11.89 -17.35 -3.75
CA GLU A 168 -10.76 -18.12 -4.24
C GLU A 168 -11.18 -19.55 -4.64
N THR A 169 -12.07 -20.16 -3.89
CA THR A 169 -12.61 -21.50 -4.19
C THR A 169 -13.40 -21.49 -5.51
N GLU A 170 -14.24 -20.48 -5.72
CA GLU A 170 -14.97 -20.29 -6.97
C GLU A 170 -14.00 -20.07 -8.15
N ARG A 171 -12.99 -19.21 -7.96
CA ARG A 171 -11.95 -18.93 -8.96
C ARG A 171 -11.17 -20.19 -9.34
N ARG A 172 -10.76 -21.00 -8.35
CA ARG A 172 -10.07 -22.29 -8.59
C ARG A 172 -10.95 -23.25 -9.40
N THR A 173 -12.26 -23.28 -9.14
CA THR A 173 -13.20 -24.11 -9.89
C THR A 173 -13.32 -23.63 -11.35
N GLN A 174 -13.40 -22.33 -11.57
CA GLN A 174 -13.40 -21.75 -12.91
C GLN A 174 -12.08 -21.97 -13.64
N GLN A 175 -10.93 -21.83 -12.93
CA GLN A 175 -9.60 -22.09 -13.48
C GLN A 175 -9.42 -23.55 -13.91
N LYS A 176 -9.90 -24.53 -13.13
CA LYS A 176 -9.87 -25.94 -13.51
C LYS A 176 -10.65 -26.22 -14.81
N LYS A 177 -11.81 -25.55 -15.00
CA LYS A 177 -12.55 -25.62 -16.25
C LYS A 177 -11.78 -25.00 -17.42
N ARG A 178 -11.13 -23.83 -17.21
CA ARG A 178 -10.34 -23.14 -18.23
C ARG A 178 -8.96 -23.80 -18.50
N ALA A 179 -8.40 -24.52 -17.54
CA ALA A 179 -7.12 -25.24 -17.71
C ALA A 179 -7.24 -26.41 -18.71
N ARG A 180 -8.47 -26.88 -19.00
CA ARG A 180 -8.73 -27.87 -20.05
C ARG A 180 -8.65 -27.30 -21.46
N SER A 181 -8.64 -25.97 -21.62
CA SER A 181 -8.40 -25.32 -22.92
C SER A 181 -6.89 -25.23 -23.15
N ALA A 182 -6.42 -25.72 -24.28
CA ALA A 182 -5.00 -25.71 -24.68
C ALA A 182 -4.48 -24.29 -25.08
N ILE A 183 -5.13 -23.21 -24.62
CA ILE A 183 -4.76 -21.84 -24.96
C ILE A 183 -3.57 -21.40 -24.10
N PRO A 184 -2.42 -21.04 -24.69
CA PRO A 184 -1.26 -20.53 -23.97
C PRO A 184 -1.60 -19.22 -23.23
N ARG A 185 -1.00 -19.04 -22.05
CA ARG A 185 -1.15 -17.84 -21.22
C ARG A 185 0.20 -17.16 -21.07
N VAL A 186 0.21 -15.84 -21.26
CA VAL A 186 1.38 -14.99 -21.09
C VAL A 186 1.04 -13.88 -20.13
N ALA A 187 1.84 -13.70 -19.09
CA ALA A 187 1.70 -12.61 -18.13
C ALA A 187 2.81 -11.57 -18.36
N LEU A 188 2.43 -10.30 -18.38
CA LEU A 188 3.37 -9.18 -18.38
C LEU A 188 3.74 -8.86 -16.92
N VAL A 189 5.01 -9.05 -16.59
CA VAL A 189 5.54 -8.90 -15.22
C VAL A 189 6.66 -7.87 -15.23
N GLY A 190 6.73 -7.02 -14.21
CA GLY A 190 7.78 -6.02 -14.06
C GLY A 190 7.40 -4.93 -13.06
N TYR A 191 8.31 -3.99 -12.84
CA TYR A 191 8.10 -2.87 -11.93
C TYR A 191 6.91 -1.98 -12.34
N THR A 192 6.39 -1.22 -11.39
CA THR A 192 5.44 -0.14 -11.68
C THR A 192 6.05 0.82 -12.69
N ASN A 193 5.22 1.37 -13.57
CA ASN A 193 5.64 2.29 -14.64
C ASN A 193 6.72 1.75 -15.61
N ALA A 194 6.89 0.41 -15.71
CA ALA A 194 7.83 -0.22 -16.64
C ALA A 194 7.23 -0.45 -18.06
N GLY A 195 6.12 0.19 -18.39
CA GLY A 195 5.50 0.09 -19.71
C GLY A 195 4.72 -1.20 -19.98
N LYS A 196 4.33 -1.98 -18.94
CA LYS A 196 3.58 -3.24 -19.13
C LYS A 196 2.25 -3.03 -19.85
N SER A 197 1.45 -2.07 -19.40
CA SER A 197 0.16 -1.72 -20.01
C SER A 197 0.31 -1.16 -21.40
N THR A 198 1.37 -0.40 -21.67
CA THR A 198 1.73 0.10 -23.00
C THR A 198 2.05 -1.04 -23.97
N ILE A 199 2.85 -2.03 -23.53
CA ILE A 199 3.11 -3.24 -24.32
C ILE A 199 1.82 -4.00 -24.59
N MET A 200 0.96 -4.17 -23.57
CA MET A 200 -0.34 -4.84 -23.75
C MET A 200 -1.20 -4.12 -24.77
N ASN A 201 -1.33 -2.80 -24.68
CA ASN A 201 -2.12 -1.99 -25.61
C ASN A 201 -1.55 -2.06 -27.03
N SER A 202 -0.24 -1.99 -27.18
CA SER A 202 0.41 -2.13 -28.50
C SER A 202 0.10 -3.49 -29.14
N MET A 203 0.08 -4.56 -28.34
CA MET A 203 -0.28 -5.90 -28.81
C MET A 203 -1.77 -6.00 -29.15
N VAL A 204 -2.66 -5.45 -28.31
CA VAL A 204 -4.10 -5.43 -28.56
C VAL A 204 -4.42 -4.66 -29.84
N MET A 205 -3.85 -3.47 -30.02
CA MET A 205 -4.03 -2.67 -31.24
C MET A 205 -3.53 -3.37 -32.48
N ARG A 206 -2.35 -4.03 -32.39
CA ARG A 206 -1.75 -4.72 -33.54
C ARG A 206 -2.54 -5.95 -33.99
N TYR A 207 -3.12 -6.70 -33.09
CA TYR A 207 -3.73 -8.01 -33.39
C TYR A 207 -5.25 -8.04 -33.30
N LEU A 208 -5.89 -7.08 -32.64
CA LEU A 208 -7.35 -6.98 -32.57
C LEU A 208 -7.91 -5.75 -33.31
N GLY A 209 -7.08 -4.70 -33.51
CA GLY A 209 -7.52 -3.46 -34.14
C GLY A 209 -8.60 -2.68 -33.41
N ASP A 210 -8.84 -2.99 -32.14
CA ASP A 210 -9.96 -2.50 -31.35
C ASP A 210 -9.46 -1.60 -30.20
N ALA A 211 -9.60 -0.30 -30.39
CA ALA A 211 -9.16 0.71 -29.40
C ALA A 211 -10.01 0.67 -28.13
N GLU A 212 -11.26 0.20 -28.17
CA GLU A 212 -12.11 0.09 -26.98
C GLU A 212 -11.66 -0.99 -26.00
N LYS A 213 -10.86 -1.96 -26.48
CA LYS A 213 -10.29 -3.04 -25.67
C LYS A 213 -8.94 -2.71 -25.06
N THR A 214 -8.42 -1.51 -25.29
CA THR A 214 -7.16 -1.07 -24.66
C THR A 214 -7.34 -0.86 -23.16
N VAL A 215 -6.26 -1.06 -22.41
CA VAL A 215 -6.20 -0.78 -20.97
C VAL A 215 -5.89 0.70 -20.79
N MET A 216 -6.42 1.33 -19.75
CA MET A 216 -6.12 2.72 -19.42
C MET A 216 -4.61 2.86 -19.13
N GLU A 217 -3.91 3.57 -20.00
CA GLU A 217 -2.54 4.00 -19.75
C GLU A 217 -2.57 5.30 -18.94
N LYS A 218 -1.90 5.28 -17.79
CA LYS A 218 -1.58 6.48 -17.05
C LYS A 218 -0.11 6.41 -16.66
N ASP A 219 0.58 7.51 -16.87
CA ASP A 219 1.96 7.68 -16.40
C ASP A 219 1.98 7.92 -14.90
N MET A 220 1.63 6.88 -14.16
CA MET A 220 1.58 6.90 -12.70
C MET A 220 1.77 5.48 -12.12
N LEU A 221 2.34 5.41 -10.93
CA LEU A 221 2.54 4.15 -10.22
C LEU A 221 1.21 3.45 -9.96
N PHE A 222 1.16 2.12 -10.09
CA PHE A 222 -0.01 1.27 -9.91
C PHE A 222 -1.23 1.68 -10.78
N ALA A 223 -1.01 2.09 -12.02
CA ALA A 223 -2.09 2.37 -12.96
C ALA A 223 -3.00 1.14 -13.15
N THR A 224 -2.43 -0.06 -13.13
CA THR A 224 -3.13 -1.35 -13.17
C THR A 224 -3.05 -2.01 -11.79
N LEU A 225 -4.19 -2.17 -11.12
CA LEU A 225 -4.34 -2.92 -9.88
C LEU A 225 -5.05 -4.26 -10.11
N ASP A 226 -6.15 -4.23 -10.85
CA ASP A 226 -6.88 -5.45 -11.22
C ASP A 226 -6.25 -6.10 -12.47
N THR A 227 -5.97 -7.39 -12.41
CA THR A 227 -5.41 -8.13 -13.53
C THR A 227 -6.35 -8.11 -14.73
N THR A 228 -5.91 -7.55 -15.83
CA THR A 228 -6.67 -7.49 -17.08
C THR A 228 -6.19 -8.58 -18.03
N VAL A 229 -7.12 -9.42 -18.53
CA VAL A 229 -6.80 -10.50 -19.48
C VAL A 229 -7.39 -10.18 -20.82
N ARG A 230 -6.60 -10.31 -21.89
CA ARG A 230 -7.01 -10.13 -23.29
C ARG A 230 -6.63 -11.37 -24.10
N SER A 231 -7.51 -11.74 -25.04
CA SER A 231 -7.24 -12.80 -26.01
C SER A 231 -6.73 -12.15 -27.28
N ILE A 232 -5.55 -12.52 -27.72
CA ILE A 232 -4.93 -12.05 -28.98
C ILE A 232 -4.60 -13.24 -29.87
N THR A 233 -4.58 -13.04 -31.18
CA THR A 233 -4.27 -14.08 -32.18
C THR A 233 -3.10 -13.61 -33.05
N PRO A 234 -1.84 -13.76 -32.60
CA PRO A 234 -0.65 -13.26 -33.29
C PRO A 234 -0.38 -13.93 -34.65
N LYS A 235 -0.82 -15.17 -34.81
CA LYS A 235 -0.72 -15.95 -36.06
C LYS A 235 -2.01 -16.72 -36.29
N GLU A 236 -2.26 -17.09 -37.55
CA GLU A 236 -3.40 -17.91 -37.90
C GLU A 236 -3.57 -19.11 -36.98
N ASN A 237 -4.74 -19.22 -36.37
CA ASN A 237 -5.13 -20.29 -35.45
C ASN A 237 -4.33 -20.45 -34.15
N LYS A 238 -3.53 -19.45 -33.73
CA LYS A 238 -2.80 -19.46 -32.45
C LYS A 238 -3.26 -18.34 -31.53
N THR A 239 -4.36 -18.60 -30.82
CA THR A 239 -4.85 -17.71 -29.78
C THR A 239 -3.98 -17.81 -28.52
N VAL A 240 -3.67 -16.64 -27.91
CA VAL A 240 -2.93 -16.51 -26.65
C VAL A 240 -3.70 -15.61 -25.72
N LEU A 241 -3.76 -15.94 -24.43
CA LEU A 241 -4.27 -15.07 -23.39
C LEU A 241 -3.12 -14.24 -22.83
N LEU A 242 -3.20 -12.93 -23.00
CA LEU A 242 -2.24 -11.97 -22.45
C LEU A 242 -2.86 -11.33 -21.21
N SER A 243 -2.13 -11.35 -20.11
CA SER A 243 -2.55 -10.69 -18.86
C SER A 243 -1.58 -9.58 -18.46
N ASP A 244 -2.13 -8.42 -18.14
CA ASP A 244 -1.43 -7.34 -17.45
C ASP A 244 -1.55 -7.56 -15.95
N THR A 245 -0.43 -7.38 -15.23
CA THR A 245 -0.38 -7.61 -13.78
C THR A 245 0.01 -6.34 -13.04
N VAL A 246 -0.25 -6.32 -11.75
CA VAL A 246 0.21 -5.26 -10.84
C VAL A 246 1.73 -5.13 -10.94
N GLY A 247 2.22 -3.90 -11.02
CA GLY A 247 3.66 -3.64 -11.02
C GLY A 247 4.30 -3.91 -9.67
N PHE A 248 5.52 -4.44 -9.67
CA PHE A 248 6.33 -4.54 -8.47
C PHE A 248 6.80 -3.16 -8.02
N ILE A 249 6.92 -2.99 -6.72
CA ILE A 249 7.50 -1.82 -6.06
C ILE A 249 8.31 -2.28 -4.85
N ASP A 250 9.31 -1.49 -4.46
CA ASP A 250 10.08 -1.79 -3.25
C ASP A 250 9.19 -1.71 -1.99
N LYS A 251 9.42 -2.59 -1.04
CA LYS A 251 8.71 -2.67 0.25
C LYS A 251 7.18 -2.80 0.12
N LEU A 252 6.70 -3.54 -0.89
CA LEU A 252 5.28 -3.84 -1.03
C LEU A 252 4.76 -4.59 0.21
N PRO A 253 3.61 -4.20 0.81
CA PRO A 253 3.02 -4.92 1.94
C PRO A 253 2.77 -6.39 1.62
N HIS A 254 3.29 -7.31 2.45
CA HIS A 254 3.18 -8.76 2.22
C HIS A 254 1.73 -9.26 2.02
N GLY A 255 0.76 -8.62 2.66
CA GLY A 255 -0.66 -8.97 2.52
C GLY A 255 -1.24 -8.74 1.11
N LEU A 256 -0.54 -8.00 0.24
CA LEU A 256 -0.94 -7.72 -1.14
C LEU A 256 -0.17 -8.54 -2.18
N VAL A 257 0.88 -9.28 -1.76
CA VAL A 257 1.73 -10.07 -2.68
C VAL A 257 1.13 -11.45 -2.99
N THR A 258 0.13 -11.89 -2.23
CA THR A 258 -0.46 -13.23 -2.31
C THR A 258 -1.61 -13.34 -3.33
N VAL A 259 -1.55 -12.57 -4.39
CA VAL A 259 -2.57 -12.54 -5.46
C VAL A 259 -2.09 -13.25 -6.72
#